data_53bd811c2b6bcb837eac269aa6ddb182
#
_entry.id   53bd811c2b6bcb837eac269aa6ddb182
#
_cell.length_a   1.000
_cell.length_b   1.000
_cell.length_c   1.000
_cell.angle_alpha   90.00
_cell.angle_beta   90.00
_cell.angle_gamma   90.00
#
_symmetry.space_group_name_H-M   'P 1'
#
loop_
_entity.id
_entity.type
_entity.pdbx_description
1 polymer ?
#
loop_
_entity_poly.entity_id
_entity_poly.type
_entity_poly.pdbx_seq_one_letter_code
_entity_poly.pdbx_strand_id
1 'polypeptide(L)'
;ILYSSDRKSAIYNDGKKQKILSKLTAKCVNFFNEERKKILPNHNKTAVFDCRIYQTPTLHDACVQLLWRENDATKNSISMLAQSLFSHNELQNLNTSEMQDKMIQERGINWNNLEIKLKRGTYIKRIKTAKPFTAEELKHLPPKHKAHVNPNLIVHRSFVKEIEYPIFNKIKNKVDVIFNDKEPILEE
;
A
#
# COMPACT_ATOMS: atom_id res chain seq x y z
N ILE A 1 2.17 -4.28 5.98
CA ILE A 1 1.98 -5.22 7.11
C ILE A 1 2.98 -6.35 6.96
N LEU A 2 3.75 -6.62 8.01
CA LEU A 2 4.55 -7.82 8.14
C LEU A 2 3.72 -8.84 8.93
N TYR A 3 3.31 -9.91 8.29
CA TYR A 3 2.49 -10.96 8.87
C TYR A 3 3.17 -12.31 8.71
N SER A 4 3.09 -13.12 9.76
CA SER A 4 3.47 -14.52 9.73
C SER A 4 2.39 -15.34 10.39
N SER A 5 1.89 -16.34 9.69
CA SER A 5 0.91 -17.31 10.21
C SER A 5 1.51 -18.32 11.16
N ASP A 6 2.82 -18.46 11.14
CA ASP A 6 3.57 -19.41 11.97
C ASP A 6 4.62 -18.67 12.81
N ARG A 7 4.63 -18.91 14.14
CA ARG A 7 5.65 -18.36 15.05
C ARG A 7 7.07 -18.81 14.72
N LYS A 8 7.21 -19.93 14.00
CA LYS A 8 8.51 -20.48 13.58
C LYS A 8 8.97 -19.93 12.24
N SER A 9 8.10 -19.26 11.48
CA SER A 9 8.49 -18.68 10.21
C SER A 9 9.30 -17.40 10.44
N ALA A 10 10.38 -17.26 9.68
CA ALA A 10 11.25 -16.09 9.78
C ALA A 10 10.51 -14.82 9.34
N ILE A 11 10.23 -13.95 10.29
CA ILE A 11 9.82 -12.57 10.01
C ILE A 11 11.06 -11.77 9.61
N TYR A 12 10.87 -10.78 8.75
CA TYR A 12 11.93 -9.86 8.33
C TYR A 12 12.80 -9.41 9.52
N ASN A 13 14.12 -9.61 9.42
CA ASN A 13 15.11 -9.37 10.48
C ASN A 13 14.80 -10.08 11.83
N ASP A 14 14.30 -11.31 11.78
CA ASP A 14 13.98 -12.14 12.95
C ASP A 14 13.02 -11.44 13.95
N GLY A 15 12.17 -10.56 13.47
CA GLY A 15 11.23 -9.79 14.29
C GLY A 15 11.89 -8.73 15.20
N LYS A 16 13.19 -8.45 15.04
CA LYS A 16 13.89 -7.42 15.84
C LYS A 16 13.38 -6.03 15.50
N LYS A 17 12.50 -5.49 16.35
CA LYS A 17 11.75 -4.24 16.11
C LYS A 17 12.66 -3.07 15.72
N GLN A 18 13.70 -2.79 16.47
CA GLN A 18 14.66 -1.71 16.19
C GLN A 18 15.30 -1.85 14.81
N LYS A 19 15.72 -3.07 14.46
CA LYS A 19 16.36 -3.36 13.18
C LYS A 19 15.37 -3.25 12.00
N ILE A 20 14.09 -3.62 12.23
CA ILE A 20 13.03 -3.44 11.24
C ILE A 20 12.80 -1.95 11.01
N LEU A 21 12.59 -1.17 12.08
CA LEU A 21 12.34 0.27 12.00
C LEU A 21 13.46 0.99 11.26
N SER A 22 14.71 0.87 11.73
CA SER A 22 15.85 1.58 11.16
C SER A 22 16.07 1.23 9.68
N LYS A 23 16.01 -0.06 9.31
CA LYS A 23 16.22 -0.49 7.92
C LYS A 23 15.09 -0.09 6.99
N LEU A 24 13.83 -0.19 7.42
CA LEU A 24 12.70 0.21 6.58
C LEU A 24 12.67 1.71 6.37
N THR A 25 12.89 2.49 7.42
CA THR A 25 12.98 3.96 7.32
C THR A 25 14.09 4.38 6.37
N ALA A 26 15.31 3.86 6.55
CA ALA A 26 16.42 4.19 5.68
C ALA A 26 16.17 3.83 4.21
N LYS A 27 15.62 2.65 3.94
CA LYS A 27 15.26 2.24 2.58
C LYS A 27 14.20 3.15 1.96
N CYS A 28 13.17 3.51 2.73
CA CYS A 28 12.10 4.39 2.26
C CYS A 28 12.65 5.78 1.91
N VAL A 29 13.44 6.38 2.81
CA VAL A 29 14.07 7.69 2.60
C VAL A 29 14.95 7.69 1.36
N ASN A 30 15.86 6.72 1.25
CA ASN A 30 16.79 6.65 0.13
C ASN A 30 16.07 6.46 -1.19
N PHE A 31 15.23 5.44 -1.30
CA PHE A 31 14.49 5.14 -2.51
C PHE A 31 13.61 6.31 -2.97
N PHE A 32 12.83 6.89 -2.06
CA PHE A 32 11.97 8.01 -2.39
C PHE A 32 12.76 9.23 -2.89
N ASN A 33 13.85 9.57 -2.23
CA ASN A 33 14.65 10.73 -2.64
C ASN A 33 15.41 10.50 -3.94
N GLU A 34 15.82 9.26 -4.25
CA GLU A 34 16.39 8.89 -5.55
C GLU A 34 15.36 9.01 -6.67
N GLU A 35 14.17 8.45 -6.50
CA GLU A 35 13.09 8.54 -7.50
C GLU A 35 12.59 9.98 -7.68
N ARG A 36 12.45 10.72 -6.57
CA ARG A 36 12.06 12.14 -6.62
C ARG A 36 13.03 12.98 -7.45
N LYS A 37 14.34 12.77 -7.32
CA LYS A 37 15.35 13.49 -8.11
C LYS A 37 15.18 13.27 -9.61
N LYS A 38 14.73 12.08 -10.03
CA LYS A 38 14.46 11.78 -11.44
C LYS A 38 13.23 12.52 -11.96
N ILE A 39 12.18 12.63 -11.14
CA ILE A 39 10.89 13.23 -11.53
C ILE A 39 10.91 14.76 -11.35
N LEU A 40 11.53 15.25 -10.29
CA LEU A 40 11.59 16.65 -9.88
C LEU A 40 13.04 17.10 -9.64
N PRO A 41 13.88 17.21 -10.68
CA PRO A 41 15.32 17.47 -10.54
C PRO A 41 15.63 18.79 -9.83
N ASN A 42 14.79 19.81 -10.00
CA ASN A 42 14.98 21.14 -9.43
C ASN A 42 14.44 21.30 -7.99
N HIS A 43 13.88 20.23 -7.41
CA HIS A 43 13.32 20.29 -6.07
C HIS A 43 14.38 19.91 -5.03
N ASN A 44 14.87 20.89 -4.25
CA ASN A 44 16.01 20.70 -3.34
C ASN A 44 15.65 20.14 -1.95
N LYS A 45 14.36 20.02 -1.60
CA LYS A 45 13.98 19.49 -0.28
C LYS A 45 14.13 17.98 -0.24
N THR A 46 14.71 17.47 0.85
CA THR A 46 14.82 16.04 1.10
C THR A 46 13.61 15.56 1.91
N ALA A 47 12.94 14.51 1.43
CA ALA A 47 11.86 13.89 2.18
C ALA A 47 12.43 13.03 3.32
N VAL A 48 11.79 13.10 4.47
CA VAL A 48 12.10 12.32 5.66
C VAL A 48 10.85 11.53 6.03
N PHE A 49 11.04 10.28 6.45
CA PHE A 49 9.96 9.38 6.85
C PHE A 49 10.20 8.87 8.26
N ASP A 50 9.12 8.70 9.02
CA ASP A 50 9.13 7.90 10.23
C ASP A 50 8.61 6.48 9.94
N CYS A 51 8.91 5.57 10.83
CA CYS A 51 8.39 4.23 10.79
C CYS A 51 7.94 3.82 12.20
N ARG A 52 6.76 3.24 12.30
CA ARG A 52 6.21 2.76 13.57
C ARG A 52 5.90 1.29 13.46
N ILE A 53 6.14 0.57 14.54
CA ILE A 53 5.84 -0.84 14.65
C ILE A 53 5.02 -1.10 15.91
N TYR A 54 3.96 -1.85 15.76
CA TYR A 54 3.11 -2.32 16.85
C TYR A 54 2.64 -3.73 16.56
N GLN A 55 2.19 -4.41 17.58
CA GLN A 55 1.62 -5.74 17.48
C GLN A 55 0.12 -5.64 17.77
N THR A 56 -0.67 -6.41 17.03
CA THR A 56 -2.10 -6.50 17.25
C THR A 56 -2.44 -7.90 17.76
N PRO A 57 -3.39 -8.03 18.67
CA PRO A 57 -3.78 -9.33 19.22
C PRO A 57 -4.49 -10.22 18.17
N THR A 58 -5.24 -9.63 17.26
CA THR A 58 -6.00 -10.36 16.25
C THR A 58 -5.76 -9.84 14.83
N LEU A 59 -6.12 -10.64 13.82
CA LEU A 59 -6.11 -10.22 12.41
C LEU A 59 -7.15 -9.12 12.14
N HIS A 60 -8.24 -9.13 12.88
CA HIS A 60 -9.24 -8.08 12.81
C HIS A 60 -8.64 -6.73 13.22
N ASP A 61 -7.93 -6.68 14.34
CA ASP A 61 -7.26 -5.45 14.80
C ASP A 61 -6.22 -4.96 13.79
N ALA A 62 -5.54 -5.87 13.10
CA ALA A 62 -4.64 -5.49 12.00
C ALA A 62 -5.40 -4.83 10.83
N CYS A 63 -6.62 -5.30 10.51
CA CYS A 63 -7.48 -4.68 9.51
C CYS A 63 -7.97 -3.30 9.97
N VAL A 64 -8.27 -3.11 11.25
CA VAL A 64 -8.63 -1.79 11.82
C VAL A 64 -7.52 -0.77 11.60
N GLN A 65 -6.25 -1.19 11.69
CA GLN A 65 -5.13 -0.29 11.39
C GLN A 65 -5.08 0.14 9.90
N LEU A 66 -5.43 -0.75 8.98
CA LEU A 66 -5.54 -0.39 7.55
C LEU A 66 -6.69 0.61 7.32
N LEU A 67 -7.84 0.35 7.93
CA LEU A 67 -8.98 1.26 7.89
C LEU A 67 -8.62 2.66 8.42
N TRP A 68 -7.93 2.70 9.56
CA TRP A 68 -7.46 3.96 10.12
C TRP A 68 -6.52 4.69 9.16
N ARG A 69 -5.59 3.98 8.51
CA ARG A 69 -4.67 4.57 7.54
C ARG A 69 -5.38 5.08 6.28
N GLU A 70 -6.40 4.37 5.79
CA GLU A 70 -7.20 4.84 4.64
C GLU A 70 -7.99 6.11 5.00
N ASN A 71 -8.59 6.16 6.19
CA ASN A 71 -9.31 7.33 6.67
C ASN A 71 -8.36 8.55 6.86
N ASP A 72 -7.18 8.33 7.40
CA ASP A 72 -6.15 9.34 7.55
C ASP A 72 -5.66 9.86 6.19
N ALA A 73 -5.38 8.96 5.24
CA ALA A 73 -5.02 9.33 3.87
C ALA A 73 -6.10 10.14 3.19
N THR A 74 -7.37 9.79 3.39
CA THR A 74 -8.52 10.51 2.85
C THR A 74 -8.58 11.96 3.36
N LYS A 75 -8.49 12.16 4.68
CA LYS A 75 -8.47 13.50 5.29
C LYS A 75 -7.29 14.32 4.81
N ASN A 76 -6.11 13.71 4.80
CA ASN A 76 -4.88 14.37 4.38
C ASN A 76 -4.93 14.77 2.90
N SER A 77 -5.49 13.93 2.01
CA SER A 77 -5.60 14.24 0.60
C SER A 77 -6.52 15.44 0.33
N ILE A 78 -7.63 15.57 1.06
CA ILE A 78 -8.51 16.74 0.98
C ILE A 78 -7.75 18.00 1.43
N SER A 79 -7.11 17.93 2.59
CA SER A 79 -6.36 19.07 3.14
C SER A 79 -5.20 19.48 2.24
N MET A 80 -4.45 18.52 1.69
CA MET A 80 -3.33 18.79 0.78
C MET A 80 -3.81 19.44 -0.53
N LEU A 81 -4.91 18.96 -1.09
CA LEU A 81 -5.49 19.57 -2.29
C LEU A 81 -5.94 21.00 -1.99
N ALA A 82 -6.66 21.23 -0.89
CA ALA A 82 -7.09 22.56 -0.49
C ALA A 82 -5.90 23.50 -0.28
N GLN A 83 -4.83 23.05 0.40
CA GLN A 83 -3.61 23.84 0.62
C GLN A 83 -2.83 24.15 -0.67
N SER A 84 -3.01 23.36 -1.73
CA SER A 84 -2.42 23.67 -3.03
C SER A 84 -3.17 24.78 -3.77
N LEU A 85 -4.41 25.07 -3.39
CA LEU A 85 -5.33 26.00 -4.06
C LEU A 85 -5.56 27.30 -3.29
N PHE A 86 -5.38 27.28 -1.98
CA PHE A 86 -5.71 28.37 -1.06
C PHE A 86 -4.58 28.59 -0.06
N SER A 87 -4.50 29.82 0.44
CA SER A 87 -3.57 30.17 1.51
C SER A 87 -4.00 29.58 2.86
N HIS A 88 -3.06 29.52 3.80
CA HIS A 88 -3.34 29.06 5.16
C HIS A 88 -4.47 29.84 5.84
N ASN A 89 -4.49 31.16 5.66
CA ASN A 89 -5.51 32.04 6.26
C ASN A 89 -6.91 31.75 5.72
N GLU A 90 -7.04 31.41 4.44
CA GLU A 90 -8.32 31.08 3.81
C GLU A 90 -8.85 29.71 4.23
N LEU A 91 -7.99 28.84 4.71
CA LEU A 91 -8.36 27.49 5.18
C LEU A 91 -8.47 27.38 6.70
N GLN A 92 -8.09 28.43 7.42
CA GLN A 92 -8.10 28.42 8.87
C GLN A 92 -9.52 28.17 9.40
N ASN A 93 -9.61 27.25 10.38
CA ASN A 93 -10.86 26.79 11.00
C ASN A 93 -11.85 26.05 10.09
N LEU A 94 -11.50 25.73 8.85
CA LEU A 94 -12.33 24.92 7.98
C LEU A 94 -12.10 23.42 8.25
N ASN A 95 -13.19 22.68 8.36
CA ASN A 95 -13.15 21.21 8.35
C ASN A 95 -13.05 20.66 6.90
N THR A 96 -12.86 19.35 6.75
CA THR A 96 -12.68 18.74 5.44
C THR A 96 -13.88 18.85 4.51
N SER A 97 -15.11 18.93 5.02
CA SER A 97 -16.32 19.17 4.21
C SER A 97 -16.33 20.59 3.67
N GLU A 98 -16.11 21.56 4.53
CA GLU A 98 -16.05 22.98 4.17
C GLU A 98 -14.90 23.27 3.17
N MET A 99 -13.75 22.59 3.33
CA MET A 99 -12.66 22.67 2.35
C MET A 99 -13.10 22.15 0.97
N GLN A 100 -13.85 21.04 0.92
CA GLN A 100 -14.36 20.50 -0.35
C GLN A 100 -15.38 21.45 -0.98
N ASP A 101 -16.31 22.00 -0.21
CA ASP A 101 -17.29 22.95 -0.70
C ASP A 101 -16.59 24.20 -1.27
N LYS A 102 -15.61 24.74 -0.56
CA LYS A 102 -14.82 25.90 -0.99
C LYS A 102 -14.06 25.59 -2.30
N MET A 103 -13.45 24.42 -2.43
CA MET A 103 -12.76 24.02 -3.66
C MET A 103 -13.73 23.96 -4.86
N ILE A 104 -14.92 23.43 -4.65
CA ILE A 104 -15.95 23.35 -5.71
C ILE A 104 -16.43 24.75 -6.08
N GLN A 105 -16.81 25.56 -5.09
CA GLN A 105 -17.42 26.89 -5.32
C GLN A 105 -16.44 27.88 -5.93
N GLU A 106 -15.21 27.93 -5.45
CA GLU A 106 -14.26 28.98 -5.86
C GLU A 106 -13.28 28.54 -6.95
N ARG A 107 -13.07 27.25 -7.13
CA ARG A 107 -12.10 26.70 -8.12
C ARG A 107 -12.70 25.70 -9.10
N GLY A 108 -13.95 25.29 -8.93
CA GLY A 108 -14.58 24.28 -9.76
C GLY A 108 -13.97 22.88 -9.61
N ILE A 109 -13.19 22.64 -8.55
CA ILE A 109 -12.45 21.39 -8.34
C ILE A 109 -13.21 20.52 -7.35
N ASN A 110 -13.66 19.36 -7.84
CA ASN A 110 -14.31 18.37 -7.00
C ASN A 110 -13.31 17.25 -6.64
N TRP A 111 -12.96 17.14 -5.36
CA TRP A 111 -12.06 16.10 -4.84
C TRP A 111 -12.55 14.69 -5.18
N ASN A 112 -13.86 14.46 -5.28
CA ASN A 112 -14.41 13.15 -5.61
C ASN A 112 -14.00 12.66 -7.01
N ASN A 113 -13.66 13.55 -7.92
CA ASN A 113 -13.23 13.21 -9.28
C ASN A 113 -11.76 12.79 -9.38
N LEU A 114 -10.98 12.89 -8.29
CA LEU A 114 -9.61 12.42 -8.29
C LEU A 114 -9.53 10.89 -8.36
N GLU A 115 -8.42 10.39 -8.90
CA GLU A 115 -8.11 8.96 -8.88
C GLU A 115 -8.08 8.40 -7.45
N ILE A 116 -8.48 7.15 -7.28
CA ILE A 116 -8.57 6.48 -5.96
C ILE A 116 -7.22 6.54 -5.23
N LYS A 117 -6.12 6.31 -5.94
CA LYS A 117 -4.77 6.36 -5.34
C LYS A 117 -4.41 7.71 -4.73
N LEU A 118 -4.90 8.81 -5.30
CA LEU A 118 -4.68 10.17 -4.79
C LEU A 118 -5.60 10.51 -3.60
N LYS A 119 -6.74 9.82 -3.50
CA LYS A 119 -7.72 10.02 -2.43
C LYS A 119 -7.46 9.19 -1.19
N ARG A 120 -7.11 7.90 -1.37
CA ARG A 120 -7.07 6.90 -0.30
C ARG A 120 -5.76 6.13 -0.22
N GLY A 121 -4.83 6.40 -1.14
CA GLY A 121 -3.59 5.65 -1.26
C GLY A 121 -3.75 4.37 -2.08
N THR A 122 -2.71 3.55 -2.07
CA THR A 122 -2.61 2.34 -2.88
C THR A 122 -2.34 1.14 -1.99
N TYR A 123 -3.07 0.06 -2.21
CA TYR A 123 -2.78 -1.22 -1.57
C TYR A 123 -1.78 -2.00 -2.42
N ILE A 124 -0.69 -2.40 -1.80
CA ILE A 124 0.35 -3.21 -2.45
C ILE A 124 0.42 -4.54 -1.72
N LYS A 125 0.25 -5.64 -2.45
CA LYS A 125 0.21 -6.97 -1.87
C LYS A 125 1.13 -7.93 -2.62
N ARG A 126 1.73 -8.86 -1.90
CA ARG A 126 2.45 -9.99 -2.47
C ARG A 126 1.44 -11.10 -2.80
N ILE A 127 1.25 -11.36 -4.07
CA ILE A 127 0.38 -12.42 -4.57
C ILE A 127 1.21 -13.67 -4.81
N LYS A 128 0.70 -14.82 -4.41
CA LYS A 128 1.28 -16.14 -4.71
C LYS A 128 0.50 -16.78 -5.83
N THR A 129 1.21 -17.32 -6.81
CA THR A 129 0.61 -18.11 -7.90
C THR A 129 1.26 -19.47 -7.94
N ALA A 130 0.46 -20.47 -8.26
CA ALA A 130 0.91 -21.84 -8.47
C ALA A 130 0.59 -22.23 -9.93
N LYS A 131 1.60 -22.28 -10.78
CA LYS A 131 1.45 -22.57 -12.21
C LYS A 131 2.61 -23.47 -12.68
N PRO A 132 2.41 -24.28 -13.73
CA PRO A 132 3.52 -24.98 -14.39
C PRO A 132 4.56 -24.00 -14.93
N PHE A 133 5.73 -24.49 -15.25
CA PHE A 133 6.74 -23.71 -15.97
C PHE A 133 6.25 -23.39 -17.38
N THR A 134 6.50 -22.18 -17.84
CA THR A 134 6.30 -21.83 -19.25
C THR A 134 7.43 -22.42 -20.10
N ALA A 135 7.19 -22.56 -21.42
CA ALA A 135 8.23 -23.04 -22.35
C ALA A 135 9.50 -22.17 -22.36
N GLU A 136 9.33 -20.85 -22.14
CA GLU A 136 10.47 -19.92 -22.04
C GLU A 136 11.26 -20.13 -20.75
N GLU A 137 10.58 -20.29 -19.63
CA GLU A 137 11.22 -20.55 -18.34
C GLU A 137 11.99 -21.87 -18.36
N LEU A 138 11.45 -22.91 -19.00
CA LEU A 138 12.13 -24.19 -19.15
C LEU A 138 13.48 -24.04 -19.88
N LYS A 139 13.59 -23.17 -20.89
CA LYS A 139 14.84 -22.92 -21.61
C LYS A 139 15.96 -22.37 -20.72
N HIS A 140 15.60 -21.66 -19.66
CA HIS A 140 16.56 -21.05 -18.73
C HIS A 140 16.92 -21.94 -17.53
N LEU A 141 16.27 -23.10 -17.41
CA LEU A 141 16.58 -24.05 -16.34
C LEU A 141 17.77 -24.94 -16.68
N PRO A 142 18.53 -25.36 -15.66
CA PRO A 142 19.60 -26.34 -15.86
C PRO A 142 19.07 -27.61 -16.56
N PRO A 143 19.85 -28.24 -17.46
CA PRO A 143 19.39 -29.42 -18.25
C PRO A 143 18.87 -30.58 -17.40
N LYS A 144 19.37 -30.74 -16.17
CA LYS A 144 18.96 -31.80 -15.23
C LYS A 144 17.75 -31.40 -14.33
N HIS A 145 17.13 -30.25 -14.57
CA HIS A 145 16.02 -29.83 -13.74
C HIS A 145 14.78 -30.73 -13.96
N LYS A 146 14.11 -31.08 -12.85
CA LYS A 146 12.94 -32.01 -12.87
C LYS A 146 11.79 -31.54 -13.77
N ALA A 147 11.67 -30.23 -14.01
CA ALA A 147 10.65 -29.66 -14.89
C ALA A 147 10.82 -30.06 -16.37
N HIS A 148 12.00 -30.45 -16.82
CA HIS A 148 12.20 -30.98 -18.18
C HIS A 148 11.58 -32.36 -18.36
N VAL A 149 11.53 -33.16 -17.28
CA VAL A 149 10.93 -34.49 -17.28
C VAL A 149 9.44 -34.45 -17.00
N ASN A 150 9.03 -33.49 -16.17
CA ASN A 150 7.62 -33.28 -15.79
C ASN A 150 7.18 -31.81 -16.10
N PRO A 151 6.67 -31.54 -17.31
CA PRO A 151 6.22 -30.21 -17.70
C PRO A 151 5.07 -29.62 -16.83
N ASN A 152 4.30 -30.50 -16.18
CA ASN A 152 3.21 -30.13 -15.28
C ASN A 152 3.67 -29.87 -13.84
N LEU A 153 4.97 -29.84 -13.58
CA LEU A 153 5.50 -29.53 -12.26
C LEU A 153 5.07 -28.11 -11.85
N ILE A 154 4.23 -28.04 -10.82
CA ILE A 154 3.73 -26.77 -10.31
C ILE A 154 4.85 -26.07 -9.52
N VAL A 155 5.08 -24.81 -9.86
CA VAL A 155 5.99 -23.93 -9.14
C VAL A 155 5.23 -22.78 -8.48
N HIS A 156 5.55 -22.54 -7.23
CA HIS A 156 5.00 -21.40 -6.46
C HIS A 156 5.85 -20.17 -6.72
N ARG A 157 5.25 -19.16 -7.30
CA ARG A 157 5.87 -17.85 -7.52
C ARG A 157 5.19 -16.79 -6.68
N SER A 158 5.92 -15.74 -6.32
CA SER A 158 5.33 -14.58 -5.70
C SER A 158 5.78 -13.30 -6.40
N PHE A 159 4.86 -12.41 -6.64
CA PHE A 159 5.10 -11.09 -7.20
C PHE A 159 4.34 -10.04 -6.42
N VAL A 160 4.80 -8.80 -6.52
CA VAL A 160 4.14 -7.65 -5.88
C VAL A 160 3.17 -7.06 -6.89
N LYS A 161 1.93 -6.81 -6.46
CA LYS A 161 0.87 -6.23 -7.28
C LYS A 161 0.19 -5.09 -6.54
N GLU A 162 -0.12 -4.03 -7.25
CA GLU A 162 -1.09 -3.02 -6.81
C GLU A 162 -2.49 -3.59 -6.91
N ILE A 163 -3.30 -3.34 -5.87
CA ILE A 163 -4.69 -3.80 -5.80
C ILE A 163 -5.56 -2.61 -5.47
N GLU A 164 -6.55 -2.38 -6.30
CA GLU A 164 -7.61 -1.43 -6.02
C GLU A 164 -8.72 -2.14 -5.24
N TYR A 165 -8.83 -1.80 -3.97
CA TYR A 165 -9.96 -2.23 -3.16
C TYR A 165 -11.07 -1.18 -3.18
N PRO A 166 -12.35 -1.59 -3.05
CA PRO A 166 -13.42 -0.70 -2.67
C PRO A 166 -13.08 0.03 -1.37
N ILE A 167 -13.84 1.06 -1.03
CA ILE A 167 -13.67 1.75 0.27
C ILE A 167 -13.60 0.70 1.38
N PHE A 168 -12.47 0.65 2.07
CA PHE A 168 -12.15 -0.47 2.96
C PHE A 168 -13.16 -0.61 4.11
N ASN A 169 -13.77 0.51 4.53
CA ASN A 169 -14.84 0.49 5.53
C ASN A 169 -16.06 -0.34 5.06
N LYS A 170 -16.38 -0.33 3.78
CA LYS A 170 -17.53 -1.06 3.20
C LYS A 170 -17.30 -2.54 2.97
N ILE A 171 -16.12 -3.05 3.21
CA ILE A 171 -15.81 -4.47 3.05
C ILE A 171 -16.22 -5.23 4.32
N LYS A 172 -17.11 -6.21 4.22
CA LYS A 172 -17.53 -7.06 5.35
C LYS A 172 -16.44 -8.03 5.78
N ASN A 173 -15.86 -8.73 4.82
CA ASN A 173 -14.89 -9.82 5.02
C ASN A 173 -13.43 -9.35 5.00
N LYS A 174 -13.10 -8.24 5.67
CA LYS A 174 -11.78 -7.57 5.65
C LYS A 174 -10.60 -8.51 5.90
N VAL A 175 -10.72 -9.39 6.90
CA VAL A 175 -9.67 -10.37 7.23
C VAL A 175 -9.41 -11.32 6.08
N ASP A 176 -10.46 -11.85 5.47
CA ASP A 176 -10.35 -12.75 4.34
C ASP A 176 -9.70 -12.09 3.11
N VAL A 177 -10.08 -10.84 2.83
CA VAL A 177 -9.53 -10.06 1.71
C VAL A 177 -8.04 -9.79 1.91
N ILE A 178 -7.64 -9.40 3.13
CA ILE A 178 -6.25 -9.01 3.38
C ILE A 178 -5.34 -10.24 3.55
N PHE A 179 -5.79 -11.28 4.26
CA PHE A 179 -4.92 -12.37 4.68
C PHE A 179 -5.13 -13.69 3.91
N ASN A 180 -6.29 -13.87 3.29
CA ASN A 180 -6.68 -15.12 2.63
C ASN A 180 -6.93 -14.97 1.12
N ASP A 181 -6.60 -13.81 0.53
CA ASP A 181 -6.74 -13.50 -0.91
C ASP A 181 -8.17 -13.71 -1.47
N LYS A 182 -9.20 -13.56 -0.63
CA LYS A 182 -10.60 -13.65 -1.07
C LYS A 182 -11.09 -12.32 -1.66
N GLU A 183 -12.08 -12.41 -2.52
CA GLU A 183 -12.75 -11.23 -3.08
C GLU A 183 -13.53 -10.45 -2.00
N PRO A 184 -13.60 -9.11 -2.11
CA PRO A 184 -14.32 -8.30 -1.14
C PRO A 184 -15.84 -8.49 -1.25
N ILE A 185 -16.50 -8.69 -0.12
CA ILE A 185 -17.96 -8.67 0.02
C ILE A 185 -18.33 -7.30 0.60
N LEU A 186 -19.16 -6.55 -0.12
CA LEU A 186 -19.56 -5.20 0.28
C LEU A 186 -20.76 -5.22 1.23
N GLU A 187 -20.82 -4.23 2.10
CA GLU A 187 -22.04 -3.86 2.82
C GLU A 187 -23.00 -3.19 1.84
N GLU A 188 -24.27 -3.59 1.90
CA GLU A 188 -25.35 -2.97 1.14
C GLU A 188 -25.62 -1.53 1.60
#